data_471632be92eefccb6964eff18b0321d5
#
_entry.id   471632be92eefccb6964eff18b0321d5
#
_cell.length_a   1.000
_cell.length_b   1.000
_cell.length_c   1.000
_cell.angle_alpha   90.00
_cell.angle_beta   90.00
_cell.angle_gamma   90.00
#
_symmetry.space_group_name_H-M   'P 1'
#
loop_
_entity.id
_entity.type
_entity.pdbx_description
1 polymer ?
#
loop_
_entity_poly.entity_id
_entity_poly.type
_entity_poly.pdbx_seq_one_letter_code
_entity_poly.pdbx_strand_id
1 'polypeptide(L)'
;GDGFHVIYYPLRQSSVLNIVLVVKLPTGVQHVSDQAYDDYIQGIKSQVALPAKCAIEFMELKKRWAIADREPIRGWSDKRVTLLGDSAHATLQSFAQGACMALEDSVVLAELMHRFPGEPEQAFKLFERQRFLRTARVQLQSRSLWEDFHCNGHAASVRTARFTEQSSEDFFKCLDWLWTPIEPQSMLSALSP
;
A
#
# COMPACT_ATOMS: atom_id res chain seq x y z
N GLY A 1 9.64 -13.99 -1.55
CA GLY A 1 10.87 -14.71 -1.15
C GLY A 1 11.34 -14.28 0.23
N ASP A 2 12.46 -14.83 0.70
CA ASP A 2 13.05 -14.47 2.00
C ASP A 2 13.56 -13.02 1.97
N GLY A 3 12.81 -12.13 2.56
CA GLY A 3 13.13 -10.70 2.61
C GLY A 3 12.99 -9.93 1.30
N PHE A 4 12.39 -10.49 0.26
CA PHE A 4 12.16 -9.78 -1.01
C PHE A 4 10.92 -10.27 -1.75
N HIS A 5 10.41 -9.43 -2.66
CA HIS A 5 9.46 -9.85 -3.68
C HIS A 5 9.65 -9.09 -4.99
N VAL A 6 9.24 -9.71 -6.09
CA VAL A 6 9.26 -9.12 -7.44
C VAL A 6 7.83 -9.09 -7.96
N ILE A 7 7.41 -7.93 -8.42
CA ILE A 7 6.13 -7.74 -9.10
C ILE A 7 6.43 -7.23 -10.50
N TYR A 8 5.83 -7.84 -11.51
CA TYR A 8 5.92 -7.35 -12.87
C TYR A 8 4.58 -7.52 -13.58
N TYR A 9 4.21 -6.53 -14.36
CA TYR A 9 2.96 -6.53 -15.11
C TYR A 9 3.02 -5.63 -16.33
N PRO A 10 2.28 -5.97 -17.41
CA PRO A 10 2.26 -5.17 -18.62
C PRO A 10 1.44 -3.90 -18.46
N LEU A 11 1.90 -2.85 -19.13
CA LEU A 11 1.23 -1.55 -19.26
C LEU A 11 1.06 -1.20 -20.75
N ARG A 12 0.20 -0.22 -21.05
CA ARG A 12 0.00 0.34 -22.39
C ARG A 12 -0.20 -0.74 -23.45
N GLN A 13 -1.19 -1.61 -23.24
CA GLN A 13 -1.47 -2.73 -24.15
C GLN A 13 -0.25 -3.65 -24.38
N SER A 14 0.48 -3.92 -23.31
CA SER A 14 1.69 -4.77 -23.29
C SER A 14 2.91 -4.20 -24.03
N SER A 15 2.92 -2.92 -24.39
CA SER A 15 4.09 -2.28 -25.00
C SER A 15 5.17 -1.88 -23.97
N VAL A 16 4.83 -1.85 -22.68
CA VAL A 16 5.73 -1.53 -21.57
C VAL A 16 5.54 -2.55 -20.47
N LEU A 17 6.63 -3.00 -19.87
CA LEU A 17 6.63 -3.86 -18.69
C LEU A 17 7.04 -3.04 -17.47
N ASN A 18 6.16 -2.95 -16.46
CA ASN A 18 6.53 -2.42 -15.16
C ASN A 18 7.16 -3.53 -14.33
N ILE A 19 8.30 -3.28 -13.73
CA ILE A 19 9.03 -4.22 -12.87
C ILE A 19 9.36 -3.50 -11.56
N VAL A 20 8.99 -4.12 -10.44
CA VAL A 20 9.26 -3.62 -9.09
C VAL A 20 9.94 -4.73 -8.30
N LEU A 21 11.14 -4.51 -7.85
CA LEU A 21 11.85 -5.35 -6.89
C LEU A 21 11.84 -4.63 -5.54
N VAL A 22 11.29 -5.28 -4.55
CA VAL A 22 11.25 -4.79 -3.17
C VAL A 22 12.12 -5.68 -2.31
N VAL A 23 12.97 -5.06 -1.51
CA VAL A 23 13.92 -5.77 -0.64
C VAL A 23 13.82 -5.24 0.79
N LYS A 24 13.82 -6.15 1.75
CA LYS A 24 13.87 -5.85 3.17
C LYS A 24 15.33 -5.75 3.58
N LEU A 25 15.76 -4.57 3.99
CA LEU A 25 17.10 -4.41 4.54
C LEU A 25 17.20 -5.07 5.93
N PRO A 26 18.40 -5.56 6.31
CA PRO A 26 18.62 -6.05 7.67
C PRO A 26 18.26 -4.99 8.71
N THR A 27 17.71 -5.44 9.84
CA THR A 27 17.30 -4.57 10.94
C THR A 27 18.49 -3.70 11.41
N GLY A 28 18.23 -2.40 11.55
CA GLY A 28 19.25 -1.42 11.99
C GLY A 28 20.13 -0.85 10.87
N VAL A 29 19.98 -1.32 9.62
CA VAL A 29 20.70 -0.78 8.47
C VAL A 29 19.86 0.32 7.82
N GLN A 30 20.27 1.57 7.98
CA GLN A 30 19.62 2.72 7.32
C GLN A 30 20.21 3.02 5.93
N HIS A 31 21.50 2.72 5.76
CA HIS A 31 22.18 2.95 4.49
C HIS A 31 23.03 1.72 4.13
N VAL A 32 22.91 1.28 2.89
CA VAL A 32 23.71 0.20 2.31
C VAL A 32 24.60 0.80 1.24
N SER A 33 25.90 0.48 1.26
CA SER A 33 26.79 0.87 0.18
C SER A 33 26.34 0.27 -1.15
N ASP A 34 26.71 0.88 -2.27
CA ASP A 34 26.32 0.38 -3.58
C ASP A 34 26.83 -1.05 -3.80
N GLN A 35 28.05 -1.36 -3.36
CA GLN A 35 28.61 -2.71 -3.47
C GLN A 35 27.81 -3.73 -2.65
N ALA A 36 27.51 -3.44 -1.39
CA ALA A 36 26.74 -4.35 -0.54
C ALA A 36 25.30 -4.56 -1.09
N TYR A 37 24.74 -3.52 -1.71
CA TYR A 37 23.45 -3.63 -2.38
C TYR A 37 23.54 -4.52 -3.62
N ASP A 38 24.55 -4.33 -4.47
CA ASP A 38 24.77 -5.15 -5.66
C ASP A 38 24.98 -6.62 -5.28
N ASP A 39 25.79 -6.91 -4.27
CA ASP A 39 26.03 -8.26 -3.75
C ASP A 39 24.70 -8.89 -3.25
N TYR A 40 23.88 -8.12 -2.55
CA TYR A 40 22.57 -8.57 -2.10
C TYR A 40 21.62 -8.90 -3.27
N ILE A 41 21.58 -8.06 -4.28
CA ILE A 41 20.77 -8.30 -5.49
C ILE A 41 21.27 -9.53 -6.26
N GLN A 42 22.55 -9.77 -6.35
CA GLN A 42 23.09 -11.00 -6.95
C GLN A 42 22.66 -12.24 -6.14
N GLY A 43 22.65 -12.15 -4.82
CA GLY A 43 22.13 -13.19 -3.94
C GLY A 43 20.64 -13.49 -4.24
N ILE A 44 19.80 -12.46 -4.40
CA ILE A 44 18.40 -12.61 -4.79
C ILE A 44 18.27 -13.30 -6.15
N LYS A 45 19.02 -12.87 -7.17
CA LYS A 45 18.98 -13.46 -8.50
C LYS A 45 19.27 -14.96 -8.52
N SER A 46 20.04 -15.47 -7.55
CA SER A 46 20.33 -16.89 -7.42
C SER A 46 19.17 -17.70 -6.87
N GLN A 47 18.22 -17.06 -6.20
CA GLN A 47 17.10 -17.69 -5.47
C GLN A 47 15.76 -17.62 -6.20
N VAL A 48 15.65 -16.73 -7.20
CA VAL A 48 14.38 -16.51 -7.91
C VAL A 48 14.23 -17.42 -9.12
N ALA A 49 12.97 -17.72 -9.47
CA ALA A 49 12.65 -18.44 -10.70
C ALA A 49 13.08 -17.64 -11.95
N LEU A 50 13.33 -18.36 -13.03
CA LEU A 50 13.86 -17.78 -14.29
C LEU A 50 13.08 -16.54 -14.79
N PRO A 51 11.75 -16.49 -14.82
CA PRO A 51 11.03 -15.29 -15.26
C PRO A 51 11.34 -14.05 -14.43
N ALA A 52 11.42 -14.19 -13.09
CA ALA A 52 11.75 -13.08 -12.19
C ALA A 52 13.23 -12.67 -12.33
N LYS A 53 14.14 -13.63 -12.53
CA LYS A 53 15.55 -13.35 -12.81
C LYS A 53 15.70 -12.51 -14.07
N CYS A 54 15.07 -12.91 -15.17
CA CYS A 54 15.08 -12.14 -16.40
C CYS A 54 14.51 -10.72 -16.20
N ALA A 55 13.39 -10.59 -15.46
CA ALA A 55 12.81 -9.28 -15.15
C ALA A 55 13.81 -8.37 -14.42
N ILE A 56 14.52 -8.88 -13.40
CA ILE A 56 15.50 -8.11 -12.63
C ILE A 56 16.69 -7.65 -13.52
N GLU A 57 17.07 -8.42 -14.53
CA GLU A 57 18.15 -8.06 -15.45
C GLU A 57 17.86 -6.81 -16.30
N PHE A 58 16.60 -6.50 -16.54
CA PHE A 58 16.19 -5.28 -17.24
C PHE A 58 16.07 -4.05 -16.34
N MET A 59 16.23 -4.19 -15.02
CA MET A 59 16.06 -3.09 -14.08
C MET A 59 17.30 -2.19 -14.01
N GLU A 60 17.07 -0.89 -13.87
CA GLU A 60 18.10 0.09 -13.53
C GLU A 60 18.32 0.10 -12.00
N LEU A 61 19.13 -0.84 -11.51
CA LEU A 61 19.31 -1.12 -10.08
C LEU A 61 19.90 0.04 -9.26
N LYS A 62 20.51 1.03 -9.92
CA LYS A 62 21.02 2.25 -9.26
C LYS A 62 19.88 3.17 -8.78
N LYS A 63 18.72 3.11 -9.42
CA LYS A 63 17.53 3.83 -8.97
C LYS A 63 16.81 3.03 -7.91
N ARG A 64 16.84 3.53 -6.70
CA ARG A 64 16.20 2.90 -5.54
C ARG A 64 15.55 3.94 -4.65
N TRP A 65 14.47 3.56 -4.01
CA TRP A 65 13.69 4.42 -3.12
C TRP A 65 13.53 3.73 -1.78
N ALA A 66 13.75 4.48 -0.69
CA ALA A 66 13.38 4.03 0.62
C ALA A 66 11.85 3.96 0.72
N ILE A 67 11.35 2.85 1.23
CA ILE A 67 9.93 2.66 1.50
C ILE A 67 9.72 2.84 2.98
N ALA A 68 8.73 3.66 3.34
CA ALA A 68 8.31 3.87 4.71
C ALA A 68 6.79 3.99 4.77
N ASP A 69 6.23 3.58 5.91
CA ASP A 69 4.86 3.84 6.27
C ASP A 69 4.82 4.51 7.66
N ARG A 70 3.63 4.73 8.15
CA ARG A 70 3.41 5.25 9.50
C ARG A 70 2.27 4.52 10.20
N GLU A 71 2.24 4.59 11.54
CA GLU A 71 1.08 4.14 12.28
C GLU A 71 -0.16 4.95 11.89
N PRO A 72 -1.33 4.32 11.84
CA PRO A 72 -2.58 5.06 11.73
C PRO A 72 -2.70 6.08 12.87
N ILE A 73 -2.84 7.35 12.51
CA ILE A 73 -2.97 8.46 13.47
C ILE A 73 -4.28 9.19 13.26
N ARG A 74 -4.84 9.74 14.35
CA ARG A 74 -5.91 10.71 14.32
C ARG A 74 -5.35 12.14 14.50
N GLY A 75 -6.21 13.13 14.36
CA GLY A 75 -5.83 14.52 14.46
C GLY A 75 -5.19 15.03 13.17
N TRP A 76 -5.81 14.72 12.04
CA TRP A 76 -5.34 15.17 10.73
C TRP A 76 -5.46 16.67 10.53
N SER A 77 -6.30 17.32 11.32
CA SER A 77 -6.67 18.71 11.10
C SER A 77 -6.34 19.60 12.29
N ASP A 78 -5.82 20.78 11.99
CA ASP A 78 -5.70 21.90 12.95
C ASP A 78 -6.23 23.17 12.27
N LYS A 79 -7.31 23.73 12.83
CA LYS A 79 -7.98 24.93 12.31
C LYS A 79 -8.24 24.80 10.79
N ARG A 80 -7.60 25.61 9.99
CA ARG A 80 -7.79 25.71 8.54
C ARG A 80 -6.80 24.86 7.72
N VAL A 81 -6.13 23.91 8.35
CA VAL A 81 -5.18 23.00 7.71
C VAL A 81 -5.63 21.56 7.96
N THR A 82 -5.57 20.71 6.94
CA THR A 82 -5.78 19.27 7.07
C THR A 82 -4.76 18.49 6.25
N LEU A 83 -4.40 17.32 6.74
CA LEU A 83 -3.57 16.35 6.04
C LEU A 83 -4.47 15.49 5.14
N LEU A 84 -3.95 15.01 4.02
CA LEU A 84 -4.58 14.03 3.15
C LEU A 84 -3.52 13.17 2.44
N GLY A 85 -3.90 12.02 1.89
CA GLY A 85 -2.98 11.11 1.23
C GLY A 85 -1.83 10.68 2.15
N ASP A 86 -0.63 10.55 1.60
CA ASP A 86 0.54 10.08 2.34
C ASP A 86 0.92 10.95 3.54
N SER A 87 0.55 12.23 3.55
CA SER A 87 0.78 13.09 4.71
C SER A 87 -0.05 12.65 5.94
N ALA A 88 -1.20 12.03 5.73
CA ALA A 88 -2.09 11.51 6.76
C ALA A 88 -1.90 10.02 7.00
N HIS A 89 -1.76 9.22 5.94
CA HIS A 89 -1.85 7.77 6.00
C HIS A 89 -0.88 7.06 5.04
N ALA A 90 0.39 7.46 5.03
CA ALA A 90 1.42 6.76 4.26
C ALA A 90 1.36 5.25 4.51
N THR A 91 1.39 4.46 3.45
CA THR A 91 1.23 3.01 3.47
C THR A 91 2.32 2.31 2.66
N LEU A 92 2.65 1.07 3.01
CA LEU A 92 3.51 0.24 2.17
C LEU A 92 2.83 -0.03 0.82
N GLN A 93 3.63 -0.17 -0.22
CA GLN A 93 3.14 -0.42 -1.58
C GLN A 93 2.60 -1.84 -1.81
N SER A 94 2.78 -2.76 -0.85
CA SER A 94 2.39 -4.18 -0.99
C SER A 94 0.92 -4.39 -1.30
N PHE A 95 0.05 -3.45 -0.92
CA PHE A 95 -1.39 -3.51 -1.22
C PHE A 95 -1.78 -2.62 -2.42
N ALA A 96 -0.84 -1.85 -2.98
CA ALA A 96 -1.01 -0.97 -4.13
C ALA A 96 -2.19 0.04 -4.03
N GLN A 97 -2.55 0.48 -2.81
CA GLN A 97 -3.74 1.31 -2.57
C GLN A 97 -3.45 2.76 -2.15
N GLY A 98 -2.19 3.14 -1.94
CA GLY A 98 -1.87 4.49 -1.46
C GLY A 98 -2.44 5.60 -2.35
N ALA A 99 -2.19 5.55 -3.65
CA ALA A 99 -2.71 6.54 -4.60
C ALA A 99 -4.26 6.51 -4.68
N CYS A 100 -4.87 5.32 -4.61
CA CYS A 100 -6.33 5.20 -4.61
C CYS A 100 -6.95 5.87 -3.38
N MET A 101 -6.34 5.71 -2.21
CA MET A 101 -6.80 6.38 -0.98
C MET A 101 -6.69 7.90 -1.08
N ALA A 102 -5.62 8.43 -1.67
CA ALA A 102 -5.48 9.88 -1.89
C ALA A 102 -6.51 10.44 -2.90
N LEU A 103 -6.87 9.67 -3.94
CA LEU A 103 -7.94 10.02 -4.87
C LEU A 103 -9.30 10.04 -4.17
N GLU A 104 -9.59 9.01 -3.37
CA GLU A 104 -10.82 8.98 -2.55
C GLU A 104 -10.88 10.15 -1.57
N ASP A 105 -9.77 10.49 -0.92
CA ASP A 105 -9.67 11.66 -0.04
C ASP A 105 -10.05 12.94 -0.77
N SER A 106 -9.55 13.12 -1.99
CA SER A 106 -9.82 14.32 -2.79
C SER A 106 -11.31 14.47 -3.09
N VAL A 107 -11.99 13.38 -3.42
CA VAL A 107 -13.44 13.37 -3.68
C VAL A 107 -14.23 13.69 -2.41
N VAL A 108 -13.91 13.00 -1.31
CA VAL A 108 -14.62 13.20 -0.02
C VAL A 108 -14.42 14.61 0.52
N LEU A 109 -13.18 15.12 0.47
CA LEU A 109 -12.88 16.47 0.94
C LEU A 109 -13.59 17.53 0.09
N ALA A 110 -13.59 17.40 -1.24
CA ALA A 110 -14.26 18.34 -2.14
C ALA A 110 -15.77 18.39 -1.86
N GLU A 111 -16.42 17.23 -1.67
CA GLU A 111 -17.85 17.13 -1.35
C GLU A 111 -18.16 17.82 -0.01
N LEU A 112 -17.34 17.57 1.02
CA LEU A 112 -17.54 18.19 2.34
C LEU A 112 -17.31 19.70 2.32
N MET A 113 -16.30 20.18 1.59
CA MET A 113 -16.06 21.61 1.41
C MET A 113 -17.21 22.30 0.65
N HIS A 114 -17.80 21.62 -0.32
CA HIS A 114 -18.99 22.12 -1.01
C HIS A 114 -20.22 22.19 -0.10
N ARG A 115 -20.39 21.22 0.79
CA ARG A 115 -21.52 21.15 1.72
C ARG A 115 -21.43 22.13 2.88
N PHE A 116 -20.23 22.44 3.33
CA PHE A 116 -19.97 23.35 4.46
C PHE A 116 -19.21 24.60 4.00
N PRO A 117 -19.84 25.45 3.16
CA PRO A 117 -19.17 26.63 2.63
C PRO A 117 -18.86 27.62 3.76
N GLY A 118 -17.59 28.00 3.87
CA GLY A 118 -17.13 28.90 4.92
C GLY A 118 -16.79 28.22 6.27
N GLU A 119 -17.06 26.93 6.41
CA GLU A 119 -16.83 26.15 7.64
C GLU A 119 -15.77 25.04 7.46
N PRO A 120 -14.53 25.37 7.07
CA PRO A 120 -13.52 24.36 6.74
C PRO A 120 -13.19 23.46 7.93
N GLU A 121 -13.19 23.95 9.14
CA GLU A 121 -12.89 23.15 10.34
C GLU A 121 -13.92 22.02 10.54
N GLN A 122 -15.18 22.27 10.26
CA GLN A 122 -16.24 21.25 10.31
C GLN A 122 -16.03 20.23 9.19
N ALA A 123 -15.83 20.71 7.96
CA ALA A 123 -15.57 19.83 6.82
C ALA A 123 -14.38 18.90 7.06
N PHE A 124 -13.28 19.40 7.63
CA PHE A 124 -12.07 18.63 7.92
C PHE A 124 -12.27 17.57 9.01
N LYS A 125 -13.00 17.89 10.09
CA LYS A 125 -13.36 16.90 11.13
C LYS A 125 -14.19 15.77 10.57
N LEU A 126 -15.16 16.08 9.71
CA LEU A 126 -15.99 15.07 9.05
C LEU A 126 -15.18 14.25 8.04
N PHE A 127 -14.28 14.88 7.31
CA PHE A 127 -13.36 14.23 6.40
C PHE A 127 -12.53 13.16 7.13
N GLU A 128 -11.82 13.53 8.19
CA GLU A 128 -11.05 12.56 8.98
C GLU A 128 -11.94 11.43 9.52
N ARG A 129 -13.11 11.77 10.07
CA ARG A 129 -14.05 10.76 10.61
C ARG A 129 -14.45 9.72 9.57
N GLN A 130 -14.71 10.15 8.33
CA GLN A 130 -15.10 9.26 7.24
C GLN A 130 -13.96 8.43 6.69
N ARG A 131 -12.76 9.01 6.61
CA ARG A 131 -11.62 8.40 5.94
C ARG A 131 -10.77 7.52 6.83
N PHE A 132 -10.66 7.85 8.11
CA PHE A 132 -9.70 7.25 9.04
C PHE A 132 -9.74 5.71 9.05
N LEU A 133 -10.89 5.08 9.26
CA LEU A 133 -10.95 3.62 9.38
C LEU A 133 -10.58 2.91 8.08
N ARG A 134 -10.99 3.47 6.94
CA ARG A 134 -10.68 2.88 5.64
C ARG A 134 -9.19 2.98 5.32
N THR A 135 -8.57 4.12 5.53
CA THR A 135 -7.14 4.33 5.29
C THR A 135 -6.28 3.56 6.29
N ALA A 136 -6.65 3.54 7.57
CA ALA A 136 -6.00 2.72 8.60
C ALA A 136 -6.04 1.23 8.26
N ARG A 137 -7.17 0.74 7.73
CA ARG A 137 -7.28 -0.64 7.26
C ARG A 137 -6.32 -0.94 6.11
N VAL A 138 -6.17 -0.02 5.15
CA VAL A 138 -5.18 -0.15 4.07
C VAL A 138 -3.77 -0.21 4.62
N GLN A 139 -3.39 0.69 5.55
CA GLN A 139 -2.07 0.71 6.18
C GLN A 139 -1.76 -0.64 6.86
N LEU A 140 -2.66 -1.13 7.70
CA LEU A 140 -2.45 -2.36 8.46
C LEU A 140 -2.45 -3.62 7.57
N GLN A 141 -3.33 -3.68 6.58
CA GLN A 141 -3.34 -4.80 5.63
C GLN A 141 -2.13 -4.79 4.70
N SER A 142 -1.62 -3.62 4.34
CA SER A 142 -0.36 -3.50 3.59
C SER A 142 0.82 -4.09 4.36
N ARG A 143 0.88 -3.89 5.68
CA ARG A 143 1.90 -4.52 6.55
C ARG A 143 1.73 -6.03 6.62
N SER A 144 0.50 -6.51 6.81
CA SER A 144 0.24 -7.95 6.83
C SER A 144 0.67 -8.62 5.52
N LEU A 145 0.34 -8.01 4.38
CA LEU A 145 0.72 -8.53 3.07
C LEU A 145 2.23 -8.44 2.82
N TRP A 146 2.89 -7.40 3.35
CA TRP A 146 4.35 -7.31 3.35
C TRP A 146 4.99 -8.49 4.06
N GLU A 147 4.52 -8.86 5.24
CA GLU A 147 5.05 -10.02 5.97
C GLU A 147 4.75 -11.34 5.21
N ASP A 148 3.57 -11.48 4.61
CA ASP A 148 3.24 -12.62 3.76
C ASP A 148 4.20 -12.75 2.56
N PHE A 149 4.59 -11.65 1.93
CA PHE A 149 5.51 -11.67 0.79
C PHE A 149 6.95 -12.02 1.18
N HIS A 150 7.36 -11.69 2.42
CA HIS A 150 8.75 -11.75 2.86
C HIS A 150 9.04 -12.86 3.87
N CYS A 151 8.04 -13.64 4.27
CA CYS A 151 8.22 -14.72 5.23
C CYS A 151 9.02 -15.89 4.65
N ASN A 152 9.71 -16.60 5.52
CA ASN A 152 10.50 -17.79 5.23
C ASN A 152 10.15 -18.98 6.16
N GLY A 153 10.83 -20.13 5.97
CA GLY A 153 10.70 -21.30 6.82
C GLY A 153 9.24 -21.74 7.02
N HIS A 154 8.87 -22.05 8.26
CA HIS A 154 7.51 -22.51 8.58
C HIS A 154 6.42 -21.48 8.30
N ALA A 155 6.71 -20.19 8.46
CA ALA A 155 5.77 -19.12 8.13
C ALA A 155 5.43 -19.13 6.63
N ALA A 156 6.42 -19.34 5.76
CA ALA A 156 6.19 -19.46 4.33
C ALA A 156 5.35 -20.72 3.98
N SER A 157 5.58 -21.83 4.68
CA SER A 157 4.79 -23.05 4.51
C SER A 157 3.32 -22.83 4.89
N VAL A 158 3.07 -22.18 6.03
CA VAL A 158 1.71 -21.86 6.51
C VAL A 158 1.02 -20.88 5.54
N ARG A 159 1.70 -19.83 5.09
CA ARG A 159 1.17 -18.92 4.06
C ARG A 159 0.77 -19.66 2.79
N THR A 160 1.64 -20.54 2.30
CA THR A 160 1.38 -21.32 1.08
C THR A 160 0.17 -22.24 1.25
N ALA A 161 0.06 -22.93 2.37
CA ALA A 161 -1.11 -23.76 2.69
C ALA A 161 -2.40 -22.92 2.69
N ARG A 162 -2.40 -21.78 3.40
CA ARG A 162 -3.53 -20.84 3.45
C ARG A 162 -3.98 -20.40 2.06
N PHE A 163 -3.06 -20.03 1.18
CA PHE A 163 -3.41 -19.62 -0.18
C PHE A 163 -3.86 -20.79 -1.08
N THR A 164 -3.40 -22.00 -0.81
CA THR A 164 -3.83 -23.19 -1.54
C THR A 164 -5.23 -23.66 -1.12
N GLU A 165 -5.56 -23.51 0.15
CA GLU A 165 -6.87 -23.89 0.73
C GLU A 165 -7.97 -22.87 0.40
N GLN A 166 -7.60 -21.61 0.20
CA GLN A 166 -8.54 -20.52 -0.09
C GLN A 166 -8.99 -20.57 -1.56
N SER A 167 -10.29 -20.57 -1.80
CA SER A 167 -10.82 -20.40 -3.14
C SER A 167 -10.58 -18.98 -3.68
N SER A 168 -10.57 -18.83 -5.01
CA SER A 168 -10.49 -17.49 -5.62
C SER A 168 -11.66 -16.60 -5.21
N GLU A 169 -12.86 -17.17 -5.06
CA GLU A 169 -14.05 -16.44 -4.61
C GLU A 169 -13.88 -15.90 -3.19
N ASP A 170 -13.43 -16.75 -2.24
CA ASP A 170 -13.17 -16.33 -0.88
C ASP A 170 -12.08 -15.25 -0.81
N PHE A 171 -11.04 -15.39 -1.62
CA PHE A 171 -9.99 -14.38 -1.70
C PHE A 171 -10.54 -13.01 -2.13
N PHE A 172 -11.33 -12.96 -3.22
CA PHE A 172 -11.93 -11.71 -3.67
C PHE A 172 -12.94 -11.15 -2.69
N LYS A 173 -13.76 -12.01 -2.06
CA LYS A 173 -14.72 -11.60 -1.04
C LYS A 173 -14.08 -10.91 0.16
N CYS A 174 -12.89 -11.34 0.56
CA CYS A 174 -12.12 -10.64 1.61
C CYS A 174 -11.73 -9.20 1.21
N LEU A 175 -11.75 -8.87 -0.09
CA LEU A 175 -11.40 -7.57 -0.64
C LEU A 175 -12.60 -6.72 -1.05
N ASP A 176 -13.84 -7.22 -0.90
CA ASP A 176 -15.07 -6.50 -1.29
C ASP A 176 -15.14 -5.10 -0.70
N TRP A 177 -14.75 -4.94 0.56
CA TRP A 177 -14.70 -3.64 1.23
C TRP A 177 -13.79 -2.62 0.52
N LEU A 178 -12.78 -3.08 -0.21
CA LEU A 178 -11.83 -2.23 -0.94
C LEU A 178 -12.43 -1.79 -2.27
N TRP A 179 -13.13 -2.69 -2.95
CA TRP A 179 -13.73 -2.46 -4.26
C TRP A 179 -15.10 -1.79 -4.20
N THR A 180 -15.75 -1.84 -3.04
CA THR A 180 -17.04 -1.17 -2.83
C THR A 180 -16.86 0.34 -3.00
N PRO A 181 -17.63 0.97 -3.91
CA PRO A 181 -17.58 2.41 -4.11
C PRO A 181 -17.86 3.17 -2.81
N ILE A 182 -17.16 4.28 -2.63
CA ILE A 182 -17.51 5.22 -1.58
C ILE A 182 -18.72 6.00 -2.06
N GLU A 183 -19.90 5.66 -1.55
CA GLU A 183 -21.10 6.42 -1.85
C GLU A 183 -21.17 7.67 -0.98
N PRO A 184 -21.14 8.88 -1.56
CA PRO A 184 -21.26 10.11 -0.78
C PRO A 184 -22.53 10.18 0.07
N GLN A 185 -23.59 9.49 -0.34
CA GLN A 185 -24.89 9.50 0.36
C GLN A 185 -24.95 8.55 1.58
N SER A 186 -24.30 7.37 1.52
CA SER A 186 -24.22 6.47 2.68
C SER A 186 -23.36 7.04 3.81
N MET A 187 -22.49 7.98 3.47
CA MET A 187 -21.69 8.73 4.43
C MET A 187 -22.51 9.66 5.32
N LEU A 188 -23.76 9.96 4.94
CA LEU A 188 -24.62 10.94 5.62
C LEU A 188 -25.53 10.33 6.68
N SER A 189 -25.95 9.09 6.48
CA SER A 189 -26.74 8.36 7.50
C SER A 189 -25.90 8.05 8.75
N ALA A 190 -24.59 8.00 8.64
CA ALA A 190 -23.66 7.84 9.77
C ALA A 190 -23.42 9.15 10.56
N LEU A 191 -24.00 10.28 10.11
CA LEU A 191 -23.87 11.60 10.77
C LEU A 191 -25.10 11.99 11.59
N SER A 192 -26.13 11.16 11.60
CA SER A 192 -27.25 11.34 12.56
C SER A 192 -26.74 11.02 13.97
N PRO A 193 -27.06 11.87 14.96
CA PRO A 193 -26.56 11.75 16.32
C PRO A 193 -26.99 10.46 17.00
#